data_719dba1c3c11326f2d3576025f81e410
#
_entry.id   719dba1c3c11326f2d3576025f81e410
#
_cell.length_a   1.000
_cell.length_b   1.000
_cell.length_c   1.000
_cell.angle_alpha   90.00
_cell.angle_beta   90.00
_cell.angle_gamma   90.00
#
_symmetry.space_group_name_H-M   'P 1'
#
loop_
_entity.id
_entity.type
_entity.pdbx_description
1 polymer ?
#
loop_
_entity_poly.entity_id
_entity_poly.type
_entity_poly.pdbx_seq_one_letter_code
_entity_poly.pdbx_strand_id
1 'polypeptide(L)'
;ILLVLARLGLRRGEVAGLCLDDIDWRSGELTVVGKGGRVERLPLPVEPGEAIVAWLTDGRPECDTRSVFTTLRPAGQPLSAGAIGHVVGSACQRAGLARIGAHQLRHSLATAMLRAGASLPEVGQVLRHRSARSTAIYAKVDEVALRPLARPWPGTAPGPALPDAAARSLALPWPGGRS
;
A
#
# COMPACT_ATOMS: atom_id res chain seq x y z
N ILE A 1 -9.20 7.38 3.41
CA ILE A 1 -8.43 7.22 2.16
C ILE A 1 -7.02 6.70 2.45
N LEU A 2 -6.22 7.37 3.29
CA LEU A 2 -4.81 6.98 3.54
C LEU A 2 -4.69 5.55 4.09
N LEU A 3 -5.51 5.17 5.08
CA LEU A 3 -5.52 3.83 5.65
C LEU A 3 -5.92 2.75 4.61
N VAL A 4 -6.91 3.04 3.79
CA VAL A 4 -7.32 2.13 2.71
C VAL A 4 -6.18 1.90 1.71
N LEU A 5 -5.45 2.95 1.33
CA LEU A 5 -4.28 2.83 0.46
C LEU A 5 -3.12 2.08 1.13
N ALA A 6 -2.83 2.38 2.39
CA ALA A 6 -1.66 1.86 3.09
C ALA A 6 -1.85 0.43 3.62
N ARG A 7 -3.05 0.08 4.11
CA ARG A 7 -3.34 -1.22 4.74
C ARG A 7 -3.87 -2.27 3.75
N LEU A 8 -4.67 -1.85 2.78
CA LEU A 8 -5.23 -2.75 1.76
C LEU A 8 -4.41 -2.74 0.46
N GLY A 9 -3.47 -1.83 0.34
CA GLY A 9 -2.66 -1.68 -0.86
C GLY A 9 -3.49 -1.42 -2.12
N LEU A 10 -4.65 -0.78 -2.00
CA LEU A 10 -5.50 -0.47 -3.15
C LEU A 10 -4.81 0.50 -4.11
N ARG A 11 -5.13 0.37 -5.39
CA ARG A 11 -4.74 1.36 -6.38
C ARG A 11 -5.65 2.58 -6.26
N ARG A 12 -5.12 3.77 -6.57
CA ARG A 12 -5.91 5.02 -6.53
C ARG A 12 -7.22 4.95 -7.33
N GLY A 13 -7.23 4.23 -8.45
CA GLY A 13 -8.45 4.02 -9.25
C GLY A 13 -9.45 3.09 -8.56
N GLU A 14 -8.98 2.07 -7.86
CA GLU A 14 -9.82 1.17 -7.07
C GLU A 14 -10.47 1.95 -5.90
N VAL A 15 -9.71 2.81 -5.22
CA VAL A 15 -10.23 3.66 -4.14
C VAL A 15 -11.24 4.69 -4.66
N ALA A 16 -10.97 5.29 -5.83
CA ALA A 16 -11.87 6.26 -6.45
C ALA A 16 -13.20 5.63 -6.90
N GLY A 17 -13.15 4.36 -7.36
CA GLY A 17 -14.33 3.63 -7.81
C GLY A 17 -15.15 2.96 -6.70
N LEU A 18 -14.70 3.07 -5.44
CA LEU A 18 -15.36 2.38 -4.32
C LEU A 18 -16.75 2.96 -4.05
N CYS A 19 -17.76 2.09 -4.02
CA CYS A 19 -19.14 2.41 -3.72
C CYS A 19 -19.57 1.85 -2.36
N LEU A 20 -20.65 2.40 -1.80
CA LEU A 20 -21.21 1.95 -0.51
C LEU A 20 -21.61 0.46 -0.56
N ASP A 21 -22.08 0.00 -1.73
CA ASP A 21 -22.51 -1.38 -1.94
C ASP A 21 -21.33 -2.37 -2.05
N ASP A 22 -20.11 -1.86 -2.20
CA ASP A 22 -18.90 -2.68 -2.26
C ASP A 22 -18.42 -3.13 -0.87
N ILE A 23 -19.01 -2.58 0.21
CA ILE A 23 -18.62 -2.87 1.59
C ILE A 23 -19.68 -3.76 2.24
N ASP A 24 -19.31 -5.00 2.49
CA ASP A 24 -20.12 -5.90 3.32
C ASP A 24 -19.65 -5.80 4.78
N TRP A 25 -20.35 -4.96 5.54
CA TRP A 25 -20.09 -4.75 6.96
C TRP A 25 -20.33 -6.00 7.81
N ARG A 26 -21.19 -6.90 7.35
CA ARG A 26 -21.55 -8.11 8.08
C ARG A 26 -20.44 -9.16 8.00
N SER A 27 -19.90 -9.35 6.81
CA SER A 27 -18.79 -10.29 6.59
C SER A 27 -17.41 -9.65 6.85
N GLY A 28 -17.34 -8.32 6.95
CA GLY A 28 -16.09 -7.60 7.04
C GLY A 28 -15.28 -7.70 5.74
N GLU A 29 -15.94 -7.63 4.60
CA GLU A 29 -15.34 -7.75 3.27
C GLU A 29 -15.51 -6.48 2.43
N LEU A 30 -14.57 -6.25 1.57
CA LEU A 30 -14.57 -5.18 0.59
C LEU A 30 -14.44 -5.75 -0.82
N THR A 31 -15.37 -5.40 -1.69
CA THR A 31 -15.31 -5.72 -3.11
C THR A 31 -14.59 -4.61 -3.87
N VAL A 32 -13.63 -4.95 -4.71
CA VAL A 32 -12.91 -3.98 -5.54
C VAL A 32 -12.94 -4.38 -7.00
N VAL A 33 -13.12 -3.40 -7.87
CA VAL A 33 -13.06 -3.59 -9.32
C VAL A 33 -11.69 -3.15 -9.81
N GLY A 34 -10.87 -4.12 -10.20
CA GLY A 34 -9.52 -3.90 -10.70
C GLY A 34 -9.49 -3.54 -12.19
N LYS A 35 -8.29 -3.29 -12.71
CA LYS A 35 -8.06 -3.01 -14.14
C LYS A 35 -8.59 -4.16 -15.01
N GLY A 36 -9.47 -3.83 -15.96
CA GLY A 36 -10.12 -4.79 -16.86
C GLY A 36 -11.41 -5.39 -16.30
N GLY A 37 -12.07 -4.72 -15.34
CA GLY A 37 -13.37 -5.11 -14.81
C GLY A 37 -13.33 -6.32 -13.85
N ARG A 38 -12.14 -6.75 -13.43
CA ARG A 38 -12.00 -7.88 -12.51
C ARG A 38 -12.49 -7.50 -11.12
N VAL A 39 -13.46 -8.27 -10.63
CA VAL A 39 -14.02 -8.13 -9.28
C VAL A 39 -13.26 -9.04 -8.33
N GLU A 40 -12.79 -8.49 -7.22
CA GLU A 40 -12.05 -9.22 -6.18
C GLU A 40 -12.58 -8.84 -4.81
N ARG A 41 -12.71 -9.82 -3.93
CA ARG A 41 -13.10 -9.61 -2.53
C ARG A 41 -11.86 -9.61 -1.65
N LEU A 42 -11.83 -8.70 -0.70
CA LEU A 42 -10.73 -8.51 0.24
C LEU A 42 -11.28 -8.44 1.66
N PRO A 43 -10.59 -9.00 2.64
CA PRO A 43 -10.94 -8.73 4.02
C PRO A 43 -10.77 -7.23 4.29
N LEU A 44 -11.69 -6.66 5.05
CA LEU A 44 -11.64 -5.28 5.53
C LEU A 44 -11.16 -5.29 6.99
N PRO A 45 -9.88 -5.02 7.28
CA PRO A 45 -9.39 -4.95 8.64
C PRO A 45 -10.11 -3.87 9.44
N VAL A 46 -10.12 -4.02 10.76
CA VAL A 46 -10.83 -3.14 11.70
C VAL A 46 -10.43 -1.67 11.51
N GLU A 47 -9.13 -1.38 11.51
CA GLU A 47 -8.60 0.00 11.42
C GLU A 47 -9.06 0.75 10.16
N PRO A 48 -8.94 0.24 8.92
CA PRO A 48 -9.53 0.87 7.74
C PRO A 48 -11.07 0.93 7.78
N GLY A 49 -11.71 -0.09 8.33
CA GLY A 49 -13.17 -0.15 8.47
C GLY A 49 -13.70 0.98 9.35
N GLU A 50 -13.16 1.14 10.53
CA GLU A 50 -13.50 2.24 11.45
C GLU A 50 -13.27 3.62 10.82
N ALA A 51 -12.15 3.77 10.10
CA ALA A 51 -11.87 5.02 9.41
C ALA A 51 -12.85 5.33 8.26
N ILE A 52 -13.38 4.30 7.60
CA ILE A 52 -14.45 4.47 6.61
C ILE A 52 -15.76 4.85 7.33
N VAL A 53 -16.11 4.18 8.41
CA VAL A 53 -17.30 4.53 9.22
C VAL A 53 -17.23 5.99 9.66
N ALA A 54 -16.13 6.41 10.29
CA ALA A 54 -15.96 7.80 10.73
C ALA A 54 -16.08 8.79 9.56
N TRP A 55 -15.56 8.46 8.38
CA TRP A 55 -15.75 9.29 7.19
C TRP A 55 -17.21 9.36 6.75
N LEU A 56 -17.94 8.25 6.77
CA LEU A 56 -19.34 8.18 6.34
C LEU A 56 -20.28 8.91 7.28
N THR A 57 -19.99 8.88 8.61
CA THR A 57 -20.82 9.52 9.64
C THR A 57 -20.52 11.00 9.79
N ASP A 58 -19.24 11.39 9.84
CA ASP A 58 -18.85 12.73 10.28
C ASP A 58 -18.22 13.57 9.16
N GLY A 59 -17.73 12.94 8.07
CA GLY A 59 -16.93 13.65 7.08
C GLY A 59 -17.57 13.74 5.69
N ARG A 60 -18.38 12.77 5.32
CA ARG A 60 -18.99 12.68 3.99
C ARG A 60 -20.20 13.62 3.91
N PRO A 61 -20.24 14.58 2.96
CA PRO A 61 -21.42 15.42 2.79
C PRO A 61 -22.62 14.60 2.33
N GLU A 62 -23.82 15.04 2.67
CA GLU A 62 -25.06 14.49 2.11
C GLU A 62 -25.05 14.66 0.60
N CYS A 63 -25.32 13.58 -0.11
CA CYS A 63 -25.34 13.53 -1.58
C CYS A 63 -25.96 12.24 -2.08
N ASP A 64 -26.49 12.28 -3.31
CA ASP A 64 -27.17 11.15 -3.95
C ASP A 64 -26.21 10.08 -4.50
N THR A 65 -24.91 10.40 -4.62
CA THR A 65 -23.93 9.43 -5.14
C THR A 65 -23.69 8.27 -4.18
N ARG A 66 -23.53 7.08 -4.74
CA ARG A 66 -23.17 5.89 -3.98
C ARG A 66 -21.66 5.77 -3.73
N SER A 67 -20.84 6.68 -4.28
CA SER A 67 -19.40 6.65 -4.05
C SER A 67 -19.04 6.84 -2.57
N VAL A 68 -18.12 6.01 -2.06
CA VAL A 68 -17.65 6.11 -0.68
C VAL A 68 -16.95 7.45 -0.47
N PHE A 69 -16.02 7.81 -1.36
CA PHE A 69 -15.22 9.01 -1.24
C PHE A 69 -15.70 10.10 -2.19
N THR A 70 -16.08 11.22 -1.61
CA THR A 70 -16.64 12.36 -2.35
C THR A 70 -15.86 13.64 -2.06
N THR A 71 -16.06 14.65 -2.90
CA THR A 71 -15.52 16.00 -2.70
C THR A 71 -16.29 16.74 -1.61
N LEU A 72 -15.58 17.62 -0.89
CA LEU A 72 -16.19 18.54 0.05
C LEU A 72 -16.58 19.87 -0.64
N ARG A 73 -15.88 20.24 -1.73
CA ARG A 73 -16.14 21.45 -2.51
C ARG A 73 -15.79 21.23 -3.99
N PRO A 74 -16.78 21.28 -4.91
CA PRO A 74 -18.22 21.21 -4.63
C PRO A 74 -18.57 19.92 -3.88
N ALA A 75 -19.56 19.99 -2.99
CA ALA A 75 -19.92 18.86 -2.14
C ALA A 75 -20.49 17.68 -2.95
N GLY A 76 -20.18 16.46 -2.51
CA GLY A 76 -20.87 15.24 -2.95
C GLY A 76 -20.49 14.70 -4.33
N GLN A 77 -19.48 15.25 -5.02
CA GLN A 77 -19.02 14.65 -6.29
C GLN A 77 -18.06 13.48 -6.03
N PRO A 78 -18.15 12.36 -6.79
CA PRO A 78 -17.20 11.26 -6.67
C PRO A 78 -15.74 11.74 -6.84
N LEU A 79 -14.84 11.29 -5.98
CA LEU A 79 -13.43 11.60 -6.13
C LEU A 79 -12.81 10.86 -7.33
N SER A 80 -12.12 11.58 -8.17
CA SER A 80 -11.33 10.97 -9.24
C SER A 80 -10.04 10.31 -8.71
N ALA A 81 -9.45 9.40 -9.49
CA ALA A 81 -8.16 8.81 -9.16
C ALA A 81 -7.04 9.86 -9.01
N GLY A 82 -7.14 10.99 -9.72
CA GLY A 82 -6.24 12.14 -9.55
C GLY A 82 -6.42 12.78 -8.17
N ALA A 83 -7.67 13.02 -7.76
CA ALA A 83 -7.99 13.60 -6.45
C ALA A 83 -7.49 12.72 -5.29
N ILE A 84 -7.59 11.39 -5.39
CA ILE A 84 -6.99 10.47 -4.40
C ILE A 84 -5.48 10.71 -4.27
N GLY A 85 -4.77 10.91 -5.38
CA GLY A 85 -3.35 11.25 -5.36
C GLY A 85 -3.06 12.59 -4.68
N HIS A 86 -3.92 13.58 -4.87
CA HIS A 86 -3.81 14.88 -4.20
C HIS A 86 -4.02 14.77 -2.69
N VAL A 87 -4.95 13.92 -2.22
CA VAL A 87 -5.16 13.68 -0.79
C VAL A 87 -3.87 13.18 -0.13
N VAL A 88 -3.17 12.23 -0.77
CA VAL A 88 -1.88 11.72 -0.26
C VAL A 88 -0.83 12.84 -0.19
N GLY A 89 -0.67 13.61 -1.27
CA GLY A 89 0.30 14.72 -1.32
C GLY A 89 0.01 15.80 -0.27
N SER A 90 -1.25 16.17 -0.08
CA SER A 90 -1.67 17.14 0.94
C SER A 90 -1.45 16.62 2.36
N ALA A 91 -1.63 15.32 2.58
CA ALA A 91 -1.33 14.71 3.89
C ALA A 91 0.17 14.77 4.20
N CYS A 92 1.04 14.48 3.23
CA CYS A 92 2.48 14.63 3.38
C CYS A 92 2.87 16.07 3.73
N GLN A 93 2.30 17.04 3.02
CA GLN A 93 2.56 18.47 3.26
C GLN A 93 2.16 18.87 4.68
N ARG A 94 0.96 18.48 5.15
CA ARG A 94 0.51 18.77 6.53
C ARG A 94 1.39 18.13 7.59
N ALA A 95 1.96 16.97 7.28
CA ALA A 95 2.87 16.26 8.19
C ALA A 95 4.32 16.71 8.09
N GLY A 96 4.66 17.69 7.25
CA GLY A 96 6.04 18.12 7.03
C GLY A 96 6.92 17.07 6.36
N LEU A 97 6.31 16.11 5.65
CA LEU A 97 7.01 15.00 4.99
C LEU A 97 7.24 15.30 3.51
N ALA A 98 8.26 14.68 2.95
CA ALA A 98 8.47 14.68 1.50
C ALA A 98 7.24 14.11 0.79
N ARG A 99 6.86 14.75 -0.32
CA ARG A 99 5.68 14.35 -1.09
C ARG A 99 5.87 12.96 -1.70
N ILE A 100 4.93 12.08 -1.39
CA ILE A 100 4.86 10.75 -2.01
C ILE A 100 3.55 10.59 -2.79
N GLY A 101 3.51 9.61 -3.68
CA GLY A 101 2.29 9.23 -4.39
C GLY A 101 1.58 8.03 -3.75
N ALA A 102 0.31 7.84 -4.08
CA ALA A 102 -0.47 6.68 -3.60
C ALA A 102 0.19 5.32 -3.94
N HIS A 103 0.94 5.25 -5.04
CA HIS A 103 1.66 4.04 -5.42
C HIS A 103 2.77 3.67 -4.43
N GLN A 104 3.42 4.68 -3.82
CA GLN A 104 4.46 4.45 -2.82
C GLN A 104 3.90 3.86 -1.53
N LEU A 105 2.67 4.20 -1.11
CA LEU A 105 2.01 3.56 0.03
C LEU A 105 1.82 2.05 -0.21
N ARG A 106 1.42 1.68 -1.42
CA ARG A 106 1.31 0.27 -1.82
C ARG A 106 2.68 -0.43 -1.86
N HIS A 107 3.74 0.24 -2.32
CA HIS A 107 5.11 -0.28 -2.25
C HIS A 107 5.58 -0.45 -0.79
N SER A 108 5.24 0.50 0.08
CA SER A 108 5.58 0.40 1.50
C SER A 108 4.91 -0.80 2.16
N LEU A 109 3.64 -1.08 1.83
CA LEU A 109 2.95 -2.29 2.30
C LEU A 109 3.67 -3.56 1.84
N ALA A 110 4.01 -3.66 0.54
CA ALA A 110 4.75 -4.81 0.01
C ALA A 110 6.08 -5.02 0.76
N THR A 111 6.85 -3.94 0.95
CA THR A 111 8.12 -3.98 1.66
C THR A 111 7.94 -4.38 3.13
N ALA A 112 6.90 -3.87 3.79
CA ALA A 112 6.59 -4.24 5.17
C ALA A 112 6.23 -5.73 5.30
N MET A 113 5.45 -6.27 4.37
CA MET A 113 5.10 -7.69 4.34
C MET A 113 6.35 -8.57 4.17
N LEU A 114 7.25 -8.24 3.23
CA LEU A 114 8.50 -8.97 3.03
C LEU A 114 9.39 -8.93 4.27
N ARG A 115 9.51 -7.77 4.91
CA ARG A 115 10.27 -7.63 6.17
C ARG A 115 9.65 -8.42 7.32
N ALA A 116 8.34 -8.63 7.29
CA ALA A 116 7.63 -9.50 8.24
C ALA A 116 7.74 -11.00 7.89
N GLY A 117 8.47 -11.36 6.81
CA GLY A 117 8.72 -12.74 6.41
C GLY A 117 7.74 -13.30 5.38
N ALA A 118 6.84 -12.48 4.83
CA ALA A 118 5.96 -12.94 3.74
C ALA A 118 6.77 -13.19 2.46
N SER A 119 6.44 -14.27 1.76
CA SER A 119 7.05 -14.61 0.48
C SER A 119 6.60 -13.67 -0.65
N LEU A 120 7.37 -13.58 -1.72
CA LEU A 120 6.99 -12.82 -2.93
C LEU A 120 5.64 -13.25 -3.51
N PRO A 121 5.29 -14.55 -3.62
CA PRO A 121 3.97 -14.98 -4.04
C PRO A 121 2.84 -14.45 -3.15
N GLU A 122 2.98 -14.50 -1.82
CA GLU A 122 1.98 -13.98 -0.88
C GLU A 122 1.79 -12.47 -1.03
N VAL A 123 2.89 -11.71 -1.15
CA VAL A 123 2.82 -10.28 -1.47
C VAL A 123 2.10 -10.05 -2.80
N GLY A 124 2.39 -10.86 -3.81
CA GLY A 124 1.72 -10.82 -5.11
C GLY A 124 0.21 -11.04 -5.00
N GLN A 125 -0.22 -12.00 -4.18
CA GLN A 125 -1.64 -12.30 -3.91
C GLN A 125 -2.32 -11.13 -3.21
N VAL A 126 -1.79 -10.67 -2.08
CA VAL A 126 -2.37 -9.56 -1.30
C VAL A 126 -2.47 -8.29 -2.15
N LEU A 127 -1.43 -7.99 -2.92
CA LEU A 127 -1.43 -6.83 -3.80
C LEU A 127 -2.16 -7.06 -5.13
N ARG A 128 -2.66 -8.26 -5.39
CA ARG A 128 -3.41 -8.58 -6.61
C ARG A 128 -2.62 -8.24 -7.87
N HIS A 129 -1.37 -8.72 -7.91
CA HIS A 129 -0.52 -8.55 -9.07
C HIS A 129 -0.94 -9.50 -10.19
N ARG A 130 -1.07 -8.98 -11.42
CA ARG A 130 -1.49 -9.79 -12.59
C ARG A 130 -0.38 -10.71 -13.10
N SER A 131 0.87 -10.45 -12.75
CA SER A 131 2.00 -11.25 -13.16
C SER A 131 3.08 -11.28 -12.07
N ALA A 132 3.81 -12.37 -12.01
CA ALA A 132 4.98 -12.52 -11.14
C ALA A 132 6.01 -11.39 -11.37
N ARG A 133 6.11 -10.87 -12.61
CA ARG A 133 6.99 -9.74 -12.94
C ARG A 133 6.65 -8.48 -12.15
N SER A 134 5.36 -8.24 -11.84
CA SER A 134 4.95 -7.08 -11.04
C SER A 134 5.39 -7.21 -9.58
N THR A 135 5.61 -8.43 -9.09
CA THR A 135 6.11 -8.70 -7.75
C THR A 135 7.63 -8.81 -7.73
N ALA A 136 8.25 -9.18 -8.86
CA ALA A 136 9.71 -9.33 -8.98
C ALA A 136 10.51 -8.05 -8.69
N ILE A 137 9.88 -6.87 -8.82
CA ILE A 137 10.50 -5.59 -8.44
C ILE A 137 10.89 -5.54 -6.95
N TYR A 138 10.25 -6.36 -6.11
CA TYR A 138 10.54 -6.45 -4.69
C TYR A 138 11.60 -7.52 -4.36
N ALA A 139 12.07 -8.31 -5.33
CA ALA A 139 13.07 -9.35 -5.11
C ALA A 139 14.37 -8.79 -4.48
N LYS A 140 14.74 -7.54 -4.80
CA LYS A 140 15.89 -6.86 -4.19
C LYS A 140 15.69 -6.56 -2.69
N VAL A 141 14.46 -6.52 -2.22
CA VAL A 141 14.13 -6.29 -0.79
C VAL A 141 14.15 -7.62 -0.03
N ASP A 142 13.94 -8.72 -0.74
CA ASP A 142 13.93 -10.09 -0.20
C ASP A 142 15.33 -10.76 -0.26
N GLU A 143 16.37 -9.94 -0.19
CA GLU A 143 17.77 -10.42 -0.26
C GLU A 143 18.10 -11.44 0.84
N VAL A 144 17.45 -11.32 2.01
CA VAL A 144 17.63 -12.24 3.13
C VAL A 144 17.06 -13.62 2.81
N ALA A 145 15.90 -13.69 2.17
CA ALA A 145 15.29 -14.96 1.75
C ALA A 145 15.99 -15.58 0.54
N LEU A 146 16.64 -14.77 -0.30
CA LEU A 146 17.38 -15.22 -1.48
C LEU A 146 18.81 -15.69 -1.17
N ARG A 147 19.44 -15.18 -0.10
CA ARG A 147 20.81 -15.59 0.31
C ARG A 147 21.00 -17.09 0.45
N PRO A 148 20.09 -17.87 1.09
CA PRO A 148 20.26 -19.33 1.20
C PRO A 148 20.16 -20.06 -0.13
N LEU A 149 19.52 -19.45 -1.13
CA LEU A 149 19.34 -20.00 -2.48
C LEU A 149 20.47 -19.61 -3.44
N ALA A 150 21.30 -18.65 -3.06
CA ALA A 150 22.45 -18.22 -3.85
C ALA A 150 23.49 -19.34 -3.85
N ARG A 151 23.67 -20.01 -4.99
CA ARG A 151 24.77 -20.95 -5.16
C ARG A 151 26.08 -20.18 -5.16
N PRO A 152 27.16 -20.71 -4.53
CA PRO A 152 28.48 -20.14 -4.66
C PRO A 152 28.86 -20.04 -6.14
N TRP A 153 29.45 -18.93 -6.54
CA TRP A 153 29.94 -18.79 -7.91
C TRP A 153 30.99 -19.86 -8.19
N PRO A 154 30.95 -20.57 -9.34
CA PRO A 154 31.97 -21.55 -9.67
C PRO A 154 33.36 -20.90 -9.61
N GLY A 155 34.23 -21.39 -8.73
CA GLY A 155 35.61 -20.91 -8.55
C GLY A 155 35.84 -19.97 -7.35
N THR A 156 34.82 -19.62 -6.56
CA THR A 156 35.01 -18.95 -5.28
C THR A 156 34.97 -19.98 -4.15
N ALA A 157 36.09 -20.19 -3.48
CA ALA A 157 36.10 -20.85 -2.18
C ALA A 157 35.20 -20.04 -1.21
N PRO A 158 34.51 -20.71 -0.25
CA PRO A 158 33.72 -19.98 0.74
C PRO A 158 34.67 -19.06 1.51
N GLY A 159 34.55 -17.76 1.25
CA GLY A 159 35.26 -16.74 2.03
C GLY A 159 34.83 -16.81 3.49
N PRO A 160 35.68 -16.35 4.44
CA PRO A 160 35.33 -16.33 5.86
C PRO A 160 34.00 -15.59 6.06
N ALA A 161 33.13 -16.18 6.89
CA ALA A 161 31.83 -15.59 7.22
C ALA A 161 32.01 -14.13 7.64
N LEU A 162 31.39 -13.22 6.90
CA LEU A 162 31.39 -11.80 7.29
C LEU A 162 30.67 -11.69 8.64
N PRO A 163 31.23 -10.97 9.61
CA PRO A 163 30.57 -10.75 10.89
C PRO A 163 29.25 -10.02 10.67
N ASP A 164 28.30 -10.42 11.47
CA ASP A 164 26.90 -10.03 11.50
C ASP A 164 26.68 -8.52 11.26
N ALA A 165 26.29 -8.16 10.04
CA ALA A 165 25.98 -6.77 9.65
C ALA A 165 24.64 -6.29 10.21
N ALA A 166 23.91 -7.15 10.91
CA ALA A 166 22.59 -6.85 11.46
C ALA A 166 22.65 -5.86 12.64
N ALA A 167 23.81 -5.70 13.30
CA ALA A 167 23.96 -4.83 14.47
C ALA A 167 24.31 -3.36 14.14
N ARG A 168 24.60 -3.01 12.90
CA ARG A 168 25.04 -1.65 12.53
C ARG A 168 24.05 -0.82 11.70
N SER A 169 22.87 -1.33 11.40
CA SER A 169 21.89 -0.62 10.53
C SER A 169 20.92 0.29 11.29
N LEU A 170 21.10 0.52 12.58
CA LEU A 170 20.23 1.43 13.36
C LEU A 170 20.83 2.81 13.62
N ALA A 171 21.97 3.15 13.03
CA ALA A 171 22.61 4.44 13.26
C ALA A 171 23.16 5.05 11.96
N LEU A 172 22.26 5.39 11.01
CA LEU A 172 22.60 6.34 9.96
C LEU A 172 21.83 7.63 10.24
N PRO A 173 22.53 8.72 10.60
CA PRO A 173 21.92 10.04 10.65
C PRO A 173 21.60 10.46 9.20
N TRP A 174 20.39 10.95 9.01
CA TRP A 174 19.92 11.54 7.76
C TRP A 174 20.76 12.79 7.44
N PRO A 175 21.45 12.89 6.29
CA PRO A 175 22.12 14.11 5.90
C PRO A 175 21.11 15.06 5.27
N GLY A 176 20.58 15.97 6.05
CA GLY A 176 19.66 16.96 5.54
C GLY A 176 19.67 18.20 6.39
N GLY A 177 20.45 19.16 5.99
CA GLY A 177 20.39 20.48 6.56
C GLY A 177 21.63 21.30 6.23
N ARG A 178 21.55 22.03 5.13
CA ARG A 178 22.28 23.29 5.01
C ARG A 178 21.45 24.31 4.26
N SER A 179 21.26 25.42 4.97
CA SER A 179 21.07 26.83 4.61
C SER A 179 20.10 27.14 3.50
#